data_205a12fb667c6b29c0f6dad3c665dfeb
#
_entry.id   205a12fb667c6b29c0f6dad3c665dfeb
#
_cell.length_a   1.000
_cell.length_b   1.000
_cell.length_c   1.000
_cell.angle_alpha   90.00
_cell.angle_beta   90.00
_cell.angle_gamma   90.00
#
_symmetry.space_group_name_H-M   'P 1'
#
loop_
_entity.id
_entity.type
_entity.pdbx_description
1 polymer ?
#
loop_
_entity_poly.entity_id
_entity_poly.type
_entity_poly.pdbx_seq_one_letter_code
_entity_poly.pdbx_strand_id
1 'polypeptide(L)'
;METILQRLTDLDDIIGAVIVGKDGLIVTGTLHSEDEEVIGAMSAAAFGSMTNFIAQMNSSSIHHVIIETENGTIQIEEVGDLILVVTTQAASNLGRVRLEMKKACRQISQLVASY
;
A
#
# COMPACT_ATOMS: atom_id res chain seq x y z
N MET A 1 2.04 2.30 14.28
CA MET A 1 2.05 2.19 12.81
C MET A 1 3.20 2.94 12.15
N GLU A 2 3.57 4.09 12.66
CA GLU A 2 4.67 4.87 12.08
C GLU A 2 5.98 4.09 12.06
N THR A 3 6.28 3.33 13.12
CA THR A 3 7.50 2.52 13.18
C THR A 3 7.52 1.45 12.08
N ILE A 4 6.37 0.84 11.80
CA ILE A 4 6.24 -0.17 10.75
C ILE A 4 6.56 0.45 9.38
N LEU A 5 5.98 1.62 9.10
CA LEU A 5 6.24 2.32 7.84
C LEU A 5 7.68 2.77 7.72
N GLN A 6 8.27 3.22 8.82
CA GLN A 6 9.65 3.67 8.83
C GLN A 6 10.60 2.52 8.48
N ARG A 7 10.35 1.32 8.99
CA ARG A 7 11.14 0.13 8.65
C ARG A 7 11.05 -0.19 7.16
N LEU A 8 9.86 -0.05 6.58
CA LEU A 8 9.71 -0.24 5.14
C LEU A 8 10.52 0.79 4.36
N THR A 9 10.41 2.04 4.74
CA THR A 9 11.09 3.14 4.04
C THR A 9 12.62 3.07 4.20
N ASP A 10 13.12 2.39 5.23
CA ASP A 10 14.55 2.16 5.40
C ASP A 10 15.13 1.19 4.37
N LEU A 11 14.30 0.44 3.66
CA LEU A 11 14.76 -0.40 2.57
C LEU A 11 15.13 0.47 1.37
N ASP A 12 16.29 0.19 0.75
CA ASP A 12 16.84 1.03 -0.31
C ASP A 12 15.90 1.20 -1.50
N ASP A 13 15.12 0.17 -1.82
CA ASP A 13 14.22 0.19 -2.99
C ASP A 13 12.95 1.01 -2.75
N ILE A 14 12.59 1.27 -1.51
CA ILE A 14 11.32 1.90 -1.15
C ILE A 14 11.50 3.41 -0.97
N ILE A 15 10.74 4.19 -1.74
CA ILE A 15 10.74 5.65 -1.66
C ILE A 15 9.86 6.12 -0.52
N GLY A 16 8.68 5.52 -0.37
CA GLY A 16 7.74 5.91 0.68
C GLY A 16 6.66 4.88 0.90
N ALA A 17 5.98 5.02 2.03
CA ALA A 17 4.89 4.14 2.43
C ALA A 17 3.79 4.95 3.11
N VAL A 18 2.53 4.58 2.85
CA VAL A 18 1.36 5.26 3.38
C VAL A 18 0.33 4.21 3.79
N ILE A 19 -0.32 4.40 4.94
CA ILE A 19 -1.50 3.63 5.34
C ILE A 19 -2.71 4.52 5.16
N VAL A 20 -3.68 4.02 4.40
CA VAL A 20 -4.87 4.77 3.98
C VAL A 20 -6.10 3.93 4.28
N GLY A 21 -7.18 4.58 4.71
CA GLY A 21 -8.48 3.91 4.76
C GLY A 21 -9.01 3.65 3.36
N LYS A 22 -9.88 2.67 3.22
CA LYS A 22 -10.52 2.41 1.92
C LYS A 22 -11.39 3.58 1.45
N ASP A 23 -11.72 4.51 2.35
CA ASP A 23 -12.41 5.77 2.06
C ASP A 23 -11.49 6.86 1.51
N GLY A 24 -10.19 6.61 1.45
CA GLY A 24 -9.20 7.55 0.93
C GLY A 24 -8.55 8.45 1.96
N LEU A 25 -8.92 8.33 3.23
CA LEU A 25 -8.35 9.16 4.29
C LEU A 25 -7.05 8.53 4.82
N ILE A 26 -6.00 9.35 4.89
CA ILE A 26 -4.69 8.90 5.36
C ILE A 26 -4.72 8.64 6.85
N VAL A 27 -4.16 7.49 7.27
CA VAL A 27 -3.92 7.17 8.67
C VAL A 27 -2.53 7.66 9.08
N THR A 28 -1.50 7.30 8.32
CA THR A 28 -0.13 7.75 8.54
C THR A 28 0.70 7.50 7.29
N GLY A 29 1.85 8.16 7.18
CA GLY A 29 2.73 7.99 6.03
C GLY A 29 4.12 8.54 6.28
N THR A 30 5.06 8.22 5.39
CA THR A 30 6.46 8.63 5.47
C THR A 30 6.87 9.68 4.45
N LEU A 31 5.98 10.04 3.51
CA LEU A 31 6.31 10.99 2.45
C LEU A 31 6.38 12.44 2.94
N HIS A 32 5.59 12.79 3.94
CA HIS A 32 5.57 14.13 4.55
C HIS A 32 5.41 15.27 3.53
N SER A 33 4.63 15.05 2.48
CA SER A 33 4.40 16.03 1.43
C SER A 33 2.92 16.14 1.11
N GLU A 34 2.54 17.20 0.39
CA GLU A 34 1.15 17.35 -0.07
C GLU A 34 0.73 16.21 -0.99
N ASP A 35 1.69 15.60 -1.69
CA ASP A 35 1.45 14.47 -2.58
C ASP A 35 0.97 13.23 -1.83
N GLU A 36 1.25 13.13 -0.54
CA GLU A 36 0.83 12.00 0.28
C GLU A 36 -0.69 11.82 0.28
N GLU A 37 -1.43 12.91 0.44
CA GLU A 37 -2.89 12.86 0.43
C GLU A 37 -3.43 12.45 -0.94
N VAL A 38 -2.81 12.97 -2.00
CA VAL A 38 -3.20 12.64 -3.38
C VAL A 38 -2.93 11.17 -3.66
N ILE A 39 -1.74 10.69 -3.31
CA ILE A 39 -1.36 9.29 -3.48
C ILE A 39 -2.33 8.37 -2.71
N GLY A 40 -2.66 8.74 -1.48
CA GLY A 40 -3.59 7.97 -0.66
C GLY A 40 -4.98 7.89 -1.29
N ALA A 41 -5.54 9.03 -1.66
CA ALA A 41 -6.88 9.09 -2.24
C ALA A 41 -6.95 8.32 -3.57
N MET A 42 -5.97 8.52 -4.44
CA MET A 42 -5.93 7.85 -5.74
C MET A 42 -5.69 6.36 -5.61
N SER A 43 -4.87 5.94 -4.66
CA SER A 43 -4.62 4.52 -4.39
C SER A 43 -5.89 3.82 -3.88
N ALA A 44 -6.64 4.47 -3.00
CA ALA A 44 -7.90 3.92 -2.52
C ALA A 44 -8.91 3.78 -3.66
N ALA A 45 -9.01 4.79 -4.53
CA ALA A 45 -9.89 4.76 -5.69
C ALA A 45 -9.48 3.65 -6.68
N ALA A 46 -8.19 3.50 -6.94
CA ALA A 46 -7.67 2.47 -7.83
C ALA A 46 -7.95 1.07 -7.28
N PHE A 47 -7.70 0.87 -5.99
CA PHE A 47 -7.97 -0.42 -5.34
C PHE A 47 -9.45 -0.76 -5.39
N GLY A 48 -10.33 0.21 -5.12
CA GLY A 48 -11.78 0.02 -5.20
C GLY A 48 -12.25 -0.33 -6.61
N SER A 49 -11.72 0.37 -7.61
CA SER A 49 -12.04 0.09 -9.01
C SER A 49 -11.61 -1.32 -9.44
N MET A 50 -10.41 -1.73 -9.04
CA MET A 50 -9.90 -3.08 -9.35
C MET A 50 -10.71 -4.14 -8.63
N THR A 51 -11.11 -3.89 -7.38
CA THR A 51 -11.97 -4.81 -6.63
C THR A 51 -13.29 -5.04 -7.37
N ASN A 52 -13.93 -3.97 -7.82
CA ASN A 52 -15.18 -4.05 -8.56
C ASN A 52 -15.00 -4.77 -9.91
N PHE A 53 -13.94 -4.45 -10.61
CA PHE A 53 -13.63 -5.07 -11.90
C PHE A 53 -13.49 -6.60 -11.78
N ILE A 54 -12.68 -7.04 -10.81
CA ILE A 54 -12.43 -8.47 -10.61
C ILE A 54 -13.68 -9.19 -10.13
N ALA A 55 -14.46 -8.56 -9.25
CA ALA A 55 -15.72 -9.14 -8.77
C ALA A 55 -16.71 -9.40 -9.92
N GLN A 56 -16.76 -8.49 -10.90
CA GLN A 56 -17.62 -8.67 -12.07
C GLN A 56 -17.13 -9.77 -13.01
N MET A 57 -15.83 -9.97 -13.11
CA MET A 57 -15.24 -10.94 -14.02
C MET A 57 -15.35 -12.38 -13.52
N ASN A 58 -15.03 -12.63 -12.27
CA ASN A 58 -14.91 -14.01 -11.77
C ASN A 58 -15.30 -14.18 -10.30
N SER A 59 -15.90 -13.17 -9.71
CA SER A 59 -16.34 -13.17 -8.31
C SER A 59 -15.23 -13.42 -7.30
N SER A 60 -13.97 -13.18 -7.71
CA SER A 60 -12.81 -13.30 -6.82
C SER A 60 -12.60 -12.01 -6.05
N SER A 61 -11.79 -12.11 -5.00
CA SER A 61 -11.30 -10.96 -4.23
C SER A 61 -9.86 -10.66 -4.62
N ILE A 62 -9.48 -9.40 -4.59
CA ILE A 62 -8.08 -9.03 -4.76
C ILE A 62 -7.52 -8.57 -3.40
N HIS A 63 -6.25 -8.82 -3.19
CA HIS A 63 -5.57 -8.43 -1.94
C HIS A 63 -4.34 -7.58 -2.20
N HIS A 64 -3.80 -7.62 -3.41
CA HIS A 64 -2.56 -6.92 -3.76
C HIS A 64 -2.62 -6.47 -5.21
N VAL A 65 -2.21 -5.22 -5.45
CA VAL A 65 -2.12 -4.63 -6.79
C VAL A 65 -0.73 -4.06 -6.98
N ILE A 66 -0.13 -4.32 -8.14
CA ILE A 66 1.17 -3.76 -8.52
C ILE A 66 0.97 -2.93 -9.78
N ILE A 67 1.36 -1.67 -9.74
CA ILE A 67 1.33 -0.77 -10.88
C ILE A 67 2.78 -0.45 -11.26
N GLU A 68 3.20 -0.89 -12.43
CA GLU A 68 4.55 -0.62 -12.93
C GLU A 68 4.53 0.60 -13.83
N THR A 69 5.48 1.51 -13.61
CA THR A 69 5.68 2.69 -14.45
C THR A 69 7.14 2.78 -14.86
N GLU A 70 7.44 3.70 -15.76
CA GLU A 70 8.83 3.95 -16.17
C GLU A 70 9.72 4.38 -15.03
N ASN A 71 9.15 5.05 -14.02
CA ASN A 71 9.92 5.67 -12.95
C ASN A 71 9.90 4.87 -11.65
N GLY A 72 9.15 3.78 -11.59
CA GLY A 72 9.05 2.96 -10.38
C GLY A 72 7.76 2.18 -10.33
N THR A 73 7.44 1.68 -9.15
CA THR A 73 6.19 0.93 -8.95
C THR A 73 5.40 1.48 -7.78
N ILE A 74 4.09 1.24 -7.82
CA ILE A 74 3.19 1.46 -6.69
C ILE A 74 2.59 0.12 -6.37
N GLN A 75 2.77 -0.35 -5.13
CA GLN A 75 2.17 -1.59 -4.66
C GLN A 75 1.14 -1.27 -3.58
N ILE A 76 -0.02 -1.89 -3.68
CA ILE A 76 -1.14 -1.67 -2.76
C ILE A 76 -1.55 -3.02 -2.20
N GLU A 77 -1.58 -3.14 -0.88
CA GLU A 77 -2.02 -4.37 -0.21
C GLU A 77 -3.11 -4.07 0.80
N GLU A 78 -4.15 -4.90 0.79
CA GLU A 78 -5.29 -4.78 1.68
C GLU A 78 -4.93 -5.26 3.09
N VAL A 79 -5.36 -4.50 4.11
CA VAL A 79 -5.24 -4.87 5.53
C VAL A 79 -6.57 -4.55 6.20
N GLY A 80 -7.54 -5.47 6.15
CA GLY A 80 -8.88 -5.20 6.67
C GLY A 80 -9.54 -4.02 5.96
N ASP A 81 -9.91 -3.00 6.71
CA ASP A 81 -10.50 -1.78 6.14
C ASP A 81 -9.47 -0.75 5.69
N LEU A 82 -8.19 -1.09 5.82
CA LEU A 82 -7.08 -0.23 5.45
C LEU A 82 -6.38 -0.80 4.22
N ILE A 83 -5.58 0.04 3.57
CA ILE A 83 -4.63 -0.39 2.54
C ILE A 83 -3.26 0.17 2.87
N LEU A 84 -2.24 -0.64 2.59
CA LEU A 84 -0.85 -0.23 2.64
C LEU A 84 -0.39 0.08 1.23
N VAL A 85 0.12 1.29 1.00
CA VAL A 85 0.61 1.74 -0.30
C VAL A 85 2.11 1.97 -0.18
N VAL A 86 2.88 1.34 -1.07
CA VAL A 86 4.34 1.48 -1.09
C VAL A 86 4.78 1.92 -2.48
N THR A 87 5.60 2.95 -2.54
CA THR A 87 6.20 3.42 -3.79
C THR A 87 7.67 3.03 -3.83
N THR A 88 8.14 2.57 -4.99
CA THR A 88 9.50 2.07 -5.16
C THR A 88 10.19 2.71 -6.34
N GLN A 89 11.52 2.58 -6.37
CA GLN A 89 12.34 2.99 -7.50
C GLN A 89 12.17 2.01 -8.67
N ALA A 90 12.55 2.46 -9.89
CA ALA A 90 12.36 1.69 -11.11
C ALA A 90 13.08 0.34 -11.11
N ALA A 91 14.29 0.27 -10.57
CA ALA A 91 15.12 -0.93 -10.54
C ALA A 91 14.98 -1.73 -9.23
N SER A 92 13.79 -1.73 -8.65
CA SER A 92 13.57 -2.39 -7.37
C SER A 92 13.34 -3.89 -7.51
N ASN A 93 13.63 -4.62 -6.43
CA ASN A 93 13.30 -6.04 -6.32
C ASN A 93 11.86 -6.19 -5.84
N LEU A 94 10.93 -6.37 -6.77
CA LEU A 94 9.50 -6.41 -6.48
C LEU A 94 9.12 -7.56 -5.54
N GLY A 95 9.75 -8.71 -5.68
CA GLY A 95 9.47 -9.85 -4.81
C GLY A 95 9.84 -9.58 -3.36
N ARG A 96 10.99 -8.94 -3.15
CA ARG A 96 11.44 -8.54 -1.81
C ARG A 96 10.51 -7.49 -1.20
N VAL A 97 10.13 -6.49 -1.98
CA VAL A 97 9.21 -5.44 -1.53
C VAL A 97 7.88 -6.06 -1.12
N ARG A 98 7.33 -6.96 -1.94
CA ARG A 98 6.07 -7.63 -1.63
C ARG A 98 6.16 -8.45 -0.35
N LEU A 99 7.29 -9.15 -0.13
CA LEU A 99 7.51 -9.93 1.08
C LEU A 99 7.53 -9.03 2.32
N GLU A 100 8.24 -7.91 2.24
CA GLU A 100 8.31 -6.95 3.34
C GLU A 100 6.96 -6.29 3.60
N MET A 101 6.18 -6.03 2.55
CA MET A 101 4.82 -5.51 2.70
C MET A 101 3.92 -6.50 3.43
N LYS A 102 4.04 -7.80 3.12
CA LYS A 102 3.24 -8.82 3.82
C LYS A 102 3.57 -8.88 5.30
N LYS A 103 4.83 -8.75 5.67
CA LYS A 103 5.23 -8.67 7.08
C LYS A 103 4.64 -7.43 7.75
N ALA A 104 4.71 -6.29 7.09
CA ALA A 104 4.15 -5.04 7.59
C ALA A 104 2.64 -5.16 7.79
N CYS A 105 1.94 -5.75 6.83
CA CYS A 105 0.50 -5.93 6.90
C CYS A 105 0.08 -6.81 8.09
N ARG A 106 0.85 -7.87 8.37
CA ARG A 106 0.60 -8.69 9.55
C ARG A 106 0.76 -7.89 10.85
N GLN A 107 1.78 -7.05 10.93
CA GLN A 107 2.01 -6.20 12.09
C GLN A 107 0.90 -5.15 12.25
N ILE A 108 0.48 -4.53 11.15
CA ILE A 108 -0.62 -3.56 11.15
C ILE A 108 -1.90 -4.23 11.62
N SER A 109 -2.20 -5.41 11.09
CA SER A 109 -3.39 -6.18 11.47
C SER A 109 -3.41 -6.48 12.97
N GLN A 110 -2.27 -6.84 13.55
CA GLN A 110 -2.16 -7.09 14.98
C GLN A 110 -2.40 -5.83 15.81
N LEU A 111 -1.89 -4.68 15.37
CA LEU A 111 -2.12 -3.41 16.04
C LEU A 111 -3.59 -3.02 16.02
N VAL A 112 -4.23 -3.15 14.87
CA VAL A 112 -5.66 -2.81 14.72
C VAL A 112 -6.52 -3.72 15.57
N ALA A 113 -6.20 -5.00 15.66
CA ALA A 113 -6.93 -5.95 16.48
C ALA A 113 -6.80 -5.69 17.99
N SER A 114 -5.78 -4.91 18.40
CA SER A 114 -5.53 -4.58 19.80
C SER A 114 -6.37 -3.41 20.32
N TYR A 115 -7.03 -2.70 19.44
CA TYR A 115 -7.86 -1.52 19.82
C TYR A 115 -9.31 -1.85 20.05
#